data_24153752af57619dd56b631d5780b9cb
#
_entry.id   24153752af57619dd56b631d5780b9cb
#
_cell.length_a   1.000
_cell.length_b   1.000
_cell.length_c   1.000
_cell.angle_alpha   90.00
_cell.angle_beta   90.00
_cell.angle_gamma   90.00
#
_symmetry.space_group_name_H-M   'P 1'
#
loop_
_entity.id
_entity.type
_entity.pdbx_description
1 polymer ?
#
loop_
_entity_poly.entity_id
_entity_poly.type
_entity_poly.pdbx_seq_one_letter_code
_entity_poly.pdbx_strand_id
1 'polypeptide(L)' 'MNVLIVEDEIMAQKSLTRVLMQNFPDMNIVGSTTSVKSTVSWLNTPGNHADIIFMDVELSDG' A
#
# COMPACT_ATOMS: atom_id res chain seq x y z
N MET A 1 -2.17 -9.21 -10.04
CA MET A 1 -1.92 -9.24 -8.58
C MET A 1 -2.21 -7.88 -7.99
N ASN A 2 -3.10 -7.83 -7.04
CA ASN A 2 -3.49 -6.57 -6.39
C ASN A 2 -2.55 -6.25 -5.22
N VAL A 3 -2.03 -5.03 -5.20
CA VAL A 3 -1.03 -4.59 -4.23
C VAL A 3 -1.55 -3.36 -3.47
N LEU A 4 -1.45 -3.41 -2.14
CA LEU A 4 -1.68 -2.27 -1.27
C LEU A 4 -0.33 -1.79 -0.73
N ILE A 5 -0.11 -0.48 -0.75
CA ILE A 5 1.09 0.13 -0.20
C ILE A 5 0.73 0.84 1.09
N VAL A 6 1.46 0.55 2.17
CA VAL A 6 1.28 1.18 3.48
C VAL A 6 2.58 1.89 3.86
N GLU A 7 2.57 3.21 3.80
CA GLU A 7 3.73 4.05 4.08
C GLU A 7 3.25 5.41 4.58
N ASP A 8 3.73 5.84 5.75
CA ASP A 8 3.30 7.10 6.35
C ASP A 8 3.98 8.33 5.73
N GLU A 9 5.09 8.14 5.03
CA GLU A 9 5.77 9.23 4.32
C GLU A 9 5.35 9.25 2.86
N ILE A 10 4.71 10.34 2.44
CA ILE A 10 4.11 10.45 1.09
C ILE A 10 5.16 10.33 -0.01
N MET A 11 6.33 10.93 0.16
CA MET A 11 7.38 10.84 -0.87
C MET A 11 7.92 9.42 -1.01
N ALA A 12 8.08 8.71 0.09
CA ALA A 12 8.48 7.30 0.07
C ALA A 12 7.42 6.43 -0.59
N GLN A 13 6.14 6.71 -0.31
CA GLN A 13 5.02 6.01 -0.93
C GLN A 13 5.03 6.17 -2.45
N LYS A 14 5.24 7.39 -2.92
CA LYS A 14 5.31 7.68 -4.37
C LYS A 14 6.50 7.01 -5.02
N SER A 15 7.66 7.02 -4.37
CA SER A 15 8.88 6.38 -4.88
C SER A 15 8.69 4.87 -5.00
N LEU A 16 8.12 4.24 -3.98
CA LEU A 16 7.87 2.81 -3.99
C LEU A 16 6.87 2.43 -5.09
N THR A 17 5.79 3.19 -5.23
CA THR A 17 4.81 2.98 -6.29
C THR A 17 5.46 3.03 -7.67
N ARG A 18 6.31 4.02 -7.90
CA ARG A 18 7.02 4.16 -9.18
C ARG A 18 7.91 2.98 -9.47
N VAL A 19 8.70 2.55 -8.49
CA VAL A 19 9.62 1.41 -8.64
C VAL A 19 8.85 0.14 -8.95
N LEU A 20 7.76 -0.11 -8.24
CA LEU A 20 6.95 -1.30 -8.47
C LEU A 20 6.31 -1.29 -9.85
N MET A 21 5.77 -0.16 -10.28
CA MET A 21 5.15 -0.06 -11.60
C MET A 21 6.15 -0.23 -12.74
N GLN A 22 7.39 0.26 -12.57
CA GLN A 22 8.43 0.15 -13.59
C GLN A 22 9.02 -1.24 -13.70
N ASN A 23 9.17 -1.95 -12.58
CA ASN A 23 9.85 -3.24 -12.54
C ASN A 23 8.90 -4.44 -12.54
N PHE A 24 7.65 -4.23 -12.14
CA PHE A 24 6.65 -5.29 -12.04
C PHE A 24 5.34 -4.83 -12.68
N PRO A 25 5.29 -4.78 -14.02
CA PRO A 25 4.11 -4.23 -14.72
C PRO A 25 2.83 -5.04 -14.50
N ASP A 26 2.94 -6.29 -14.05
CA ASP A 26 1.78 -7.14 -13.75
C ASP A 26 1.18 -6.84 -12.37
N MET A 27 1.85 -6.04 -11.55
CA MET A 27 1.31 -5.61 -10.27
C MET A 27 0.31 -4.48 -10.48
N ASN A 28 -0.82 -4.61 -9.80
CA ASN A 28 -1.89 -3.63 -9.86
C ASN A 28 -1.97 -2.92 -8.50
N ILE A 29 -1.55 -1.67 -8.44
CA ILE A 29 -1.60 -0.88 -7.20
C ILE A 29 -3.04 -0.44 -6.99
N VAL A 30 -3.73 -1.10 -6.07
CA VAL A 30 -5.17 -0.87 -5.84
C VAL A 30 -5.46 0.16 -4.77
N GLY A 31 -4.45 0.52 -3.99
CA GLY A 31 -4.61 1.52 -2.96
C GLY A 31 -3.31 1.83 -2.25
N SER A 32 -3.33 2.88 -1.46
CA SER A 32 -2.23 3.26 -0.59
C SER A 32 -2.80 3.87 0.68
N THR A 33 -2.21 3.50 1.81
CA THR A 33 -2.62 3.99 3.12
C THR A 33 -1.41 4.49 3.88
N THR A 34 -1.63 5.28 4.93
CA THR A 34 -0.55 5.95 5.65
C THR A 34 -0.41 5.49 7.10
N SER A 35 -1.30 4.64 7.58
CA SER A 35 -1.32 4.20 8.98
C SER A 35 -1.90 2.80 9.10
N VAL A 36 -1.68 2.17 10.25
CA VAL A 36 -2.33 0.89 10.56
C VAL A 36 -3.85 1.06 10.57
N LYS A 37 -4.32 2.14 11.20
CA LYS A 37 -5.76 2.42 11.28
C LYS A 37 -6.40 2.54 9.90
N SER A 38 -5.81 3.31 9.00
CA SER A 38 -6.33 3.47 7.65
C SER A 38 -6.25 2.18 6.84
N THR A 39 -5.23 1.36 7.08
CA THR A 39 -5.07 0.06 6.43
C THR A 39 -6.18 -0.90 6.85
N VAL A 40 -6.48 -0.98 8.13
CA VAL A 40 -7.57 -1.82 8.63
C VAL A 40 -8.90 -1.37 8.05
N SER A 41 -9.16 -0.07 8.02
CA SER A 41 -10.36 0.49 7.42
C SER A 41 -10.48 0.13 5.93
N TRP A 42 -9.36 0.24 5.19
CA TRP A 42 -9.32 -0.10 3.77
C TRP A 42 -9.65 -1.57 3.54
N LEU A 43 -9.03 -2.47 4.33
CA LEU A 43 -9.25 -3.91 4.21
C LEU A 43 -10.68 -4.31 4.59
N ASN A 44 -11.33 -3.57 5.47
CA ASN A 44 -12.69 -3.84 5.89
C ASN A 44 -13.74 -3.24 4.95
N THR A 45 -13.34 -2.44 3.98
CA THR A 45 -14.26 -1.85 3.01
C THR A 45 -14.65 -2.90 1.97
N PRO A 46 -15.95 -3.17 1.77
CA PRO A 46 -16.40 -4.15 0.77
C PRO A 46 -15.90 -3.78 -0.63
N GLY A 47 -15.44 -4.76 -1.36
CA GLY A 47 -14.88 -4.59 -2.69
C GLY A 47 -13.39 -4.34 -2.74
N ASN A 48 -12.77 -3.98 -1.61
CA ASN A 48 -11.32 -3.81 -1.54
C ASN A 48 -10.64 -5.17 -1.33
N HIS A 49 -9.60 -5.41 -2.10
CA HIS A 49 -8.85 -6.66 -2.02
C HIS A 49 -7.39 -6.43 -2.38
N ALA A 50 -6.48 -6.98 -1.58
CA ALA A 50 -5.05 -6.96 -1.85
C ALA A 50 -4.48 -8.37 -1.67
N ASP A 51 -3.67 -8.79 -2.64
CA ASP A 51 -2.96 -10.06 -2.58
C ASP A 51 -1.64 -9.90 -1.83
N ILE A 52 -1.02 -8.73 -1.95
CA ILE A 52 0.24 -8.39 -1.31
C ILE A 52 0.12 -7.01 -0.67
N ILE A 53 0.71 -6.86 0.52
CA ILE A 53 0.82 -5.57 1.19
C ILE A 53 2.31 -5.25 1.38
N PHE A 54 2.76 -4.13 0.82
CA PHE A 54 4.08 -3.58 1.11
C PHE A 54 3.91 -2.59 2.26
N MET A 55 4.50 -2.90 3.40
CA MET A 55 4.29 -2.14 4.62
C MET A 55 5.60 -1.66 5.20
N ASP A 56 5.65 -0.37 5.56
CA ASP A 56 6.73 0.18 6.37
C ASP A 56 6.62 -0.37 7.79
N VAL A 57 7.72 -0.89 8.32
CA VAL A 57 7.76 -1.44 9.68
C VAL A 57 7.77 -0.38 10.78
N GLU A 58 7.95 0.89 10.40
CA GLU A 58 8.07 2.01 11.33
C GLU A 58 6.87 2.97 11.26
N LEU A 59 5.67 2.44 11.03
CA LEU A 59 4.45 3.25 11.05
C LEU A 59 4.23 3.83 12.44
N SER A 60 3.81 5.11 12.49
CA SER A 60 3.68 5.85 13.75
C SER A 60 2.60 5.28 14.67
N ASP A 61 1.60 4.58 14.14
CA ASP A 61 0.53 3.97 14.92
C ASP A 61 0.61 2.43 14.97
N GLY A 62 1.76 1.91 14.52
CA GLY A 62 1.98 0.46 14.45
C GLY A 62 2.81 -0.12 15.57
#